data_2db670b253eb2dc45f6c0dc70d271367
#
_entry.id   2db670b253eb2dc45f6c0dc70d271367
#
_cell.length_a   1.000
_cell.length_b   1.000
_cell.length_c   1.000
_cell.angle_alpha   90.00
_cell.angle_beta   90.00
_cell.angle_gamma   90.00
#
_symmetry.space_group_name_H-M   'P 1'
#
loop_
_entity.id
_entity.type
_entity.pdbx_description
1 polymer ?
#
loop_
_entity_poly.entity_id
_entity_poly.type
_entity_poly.pdbx_seq_one_letter_code
_entity_poly.pdbx_strand_id
1 'polypeptide(L)'
;MTFPANCIKEMFQPVDDIVDFDSAMWSDVKDVAEQFTLNGKHFVAPINFLPGSVITYDKSMIDAAGLDDPYELYQNGEWDWNAWYDMMSEYVEGAAADEERYGINGWFAPFIFQSTGKTLITYDADKDEYVSNLNDADFVRASDMLYDIAKNGMYYPDWVGQAGDAFKK
;
A
#
# COMPACT_ATOMS: atom_id res chain seq x y z
N MET A 1 -7.07 -14.17 12.06
CA MET A 1 -7.85 -14.87 11.01
C MET A 1 -7.01 -14.89 9.75
N THR A 2 -6.90 -16.02 9.07
CA THR A 2 -6.15 -16.12 7.80
C THR A 2 -7.15 -16.39 6.69
N PHE A 3 -7.69 -15.32 6.11
CA PHE A 3 -8.48 -15.38 4.89
C PHE A 3 -7.55 -15.51 3.67
N PRO A 4 -7.85 -16.31 2.64
CA PRO A 4 -9.00 -17.22 2.54
C PRO A 4 -8.73 -18.63 3.09
N ALA A 5 -7.50 -18.93 3.52
CA ALA A 5 -7.06 -20.30 3.83
C ALA A 5 -7.96 -21.06 4.82
N ASN A 6 -8.44 -20.38 5.88
CA ASN A 6 -9.30 -21.02 6.87
C ASN A 6 -10.74 -21.18 6.39
N CYS A 7 -11.19 -20.35 5.45
CA CYS A 7 -12.49 -20.50 4.81
C CYS A 7 -12.52 -21.72 3.86
N ILE A 8 -11.45 -21.90 3.09
CA ILE A 8 -11.25 -23.07 2.21
C ILE A 8 -11.24 -24.38 3.02
N LYS A 9 -10.71 -24.33 4.25
CA LYS A 9 -10.69 -25.49 5.17
C LYS A 9 -12.02 -25.68 5.94
N GLU A 10 -13.05 -24.94 5.58
CA GLU A 10 -14.38 -24.99 6.23
C GLU A 10 -14.34 -24.71 7.74
N MET A 11 -13.32 -23.99 8.21
CA MET A 11 -13.20 -23.60 9.63
C MET A 11 -14.08 -22.40 9.98
N PHE A 12 -14.56 -21.64 8.98
CA PHE A 12 -15.48 -20.53 9.12
C PHE A 12 -16.66 -20.71 8.17
N GLN A 13 -17.82 -20.24 8.59
CA GLN A 13 -19.03 -20.24 7.77
C GLN A 13 -19.23 -18.84 7.16
N PRO A 14 -19.89 -18.75 6.00
CA PRO A 14 -20.35 -17.47 5.46
C PRO A 14 -21.27 -16.76 6.46
N VAL A 15 -21.25 -15.44 6.41
CA VAL A 15 -22.05 -14.57 7.30
C VAL A 15 -23.25 -13.94 6.59
N ASP A 16 -23.46 -14.22 5.32
CA ASP A 16 -24.53 -13.62 4.49
C ASP A 16 -25.95 -13.92 5.02
N ASP A 17 -26.16 -15.05 5.66
CA ASP A 17 -27.43 -15.39 6.28
C ASP A 17 -27.71 -14.61 7.60
N ILE A 18 -26.69 -13.93 8.13
CA ILE A 18 -26.74 -13.24 9.42
C ILE A 18 -26.61 -11.73 9.24
N VAL A 19 -25.85 -11.29 8.22
CA VAL A 19 -25.51 -9.91 7.98
C VAL A 19 -26.04 -9.47 6.62
N ASP A 20 -26.87 -8.43 6.62
CA ASP A 20 -27.28 -7.72 5.41
C ASP A 20 -26.32 -6.56 5.15
N PHE A 21 -25.30 -6.78 4.28
CA PHE A 21 -24.32 -5.78 3.92
C PHE A 21 -24.88 -4.62 3.09
N ASP A 22 -26.10 -4.73 2.55
CA ASP A 22 -26.78 -3.64 1.85
C ASP A 22 -27.49 -2.68 2.79
N SER A 23 -27.61 -3.02 4.07
CA SER A 23 -28.19 -2.12 5.05
C SER A 23 -27.28 -0.93 5.34
N ALA A 24 -27.89 0.21 5.70
CA ALA A 24 -27.19 1.46 6.00
C ALA A 24 -26.13 1.34 7.11
N MET A 25 -26.25 0.33 7.97
CA MET A 25 -25.29 0.06 9.05
C MET A 25 -23.90 -0.30 8.52
N TRP A 26 -23.82 -0.91 7.33
CA TRP A 26 -22.59 -1.42 6.76
C TRP A 26 -22.01 -0.52 5.65
N SER A 27 -22.69 0.60 5.31
CA SER A 27 -22.30 1.49 4.20
C SER A 27 -20.82 1.87 4.23
N ASP A 28 -20.28 2.19 5.41
CA ASP A 28 -18.91 2.70 5.56
C ASP A 28 -17.84 1.61 5.45
N VAL A 29 -18.21 0.34 5.56
CA VAL A 29 -17.28 -0.79 5.56
C VAL A 29 -17.63 -1.85 4.52
N LYS A 30 -18.63 -1.61 3.67
CA LYS A 30 -19.08 -2.55 2.64
C LYS A 30 -17.95 -2.92 1.69
N ASP A 31 -17.22 -1.93 1.15
CA ASP A 31 -16.10 -2.16 0.23
C ASP A 31 -14.96 -2.98 0.87
N VAL A 32 -14.81 -2.87 2.19
CA VAL A 32 -13.88 -3.71 2.95
C VAL A 32 -14.40 -5.13 3.07
N ALA A 33 -15.71 -5.32 3.33
CA ALA A 33 -16.33 -6.64 3.43
C ALA A 33 -16.21 -7.41 2.11
N GLU A 34 -16.38 -6.73 0.97
CA GLU A 34 -16.26 -7.32 -0.37
C GLU A 34 -14.88 -7.94 -0.64
N GLN A 35 -13.82 -7.42 -0.02
CA GLN A 35 -12.48 -7.98 -0.15
C GLN A 35 -12.32 -9.34 0.55
N PHE A 36 -13.25 -9.70 1.43
CA PHE A 36 -13.26 -10.96 2.16
C PHE A 36 -14.35 -11.93 1.66
N THR A 37 -14.58 -11.92 0.35
CA THR A 37 -15.48 -12.86 -0.33
C THR A 37 -14.71 -14.06 -0.88
N LEU A 38 -15.35 -15.21 -0.83
CA LEU A 38 -14.90 -16.45 -1.44
C LEU A 38 -16.12 -17.15 -2.06
N ASN A 39 -16.05 -17.45 -3.36
CA ASN A 39 -17.16 -18.06 -4.10
C ASN A 39 -18.46 -17.27 -3.96
N GLY A 40 -18.39 -15.92 -4.00
CA GLY A 40 -19.54 -15.02 -3.89
C GLY A 40 -20.19 -14.96 -2.52
N LYS A 41 -19.51 -15.42 -1.47
CA LYS A 41 -19.98 -15.36 -0.08
C LYS A 41 -19.01 -14.61 0.82
N HIS A 42 -19.54 -13.81 1.74
CA HIS A 42 -18.75 -13.06 2.71
C HIS A 42 -18.42 -13.94 3.94
N PHE A 43 -17.19 -13.84 4.40
CA PHE A 43 -16.70 -14.56 5.59
C PHE A 43 -16.26 -13.64 6.72
N VAL A 44 -16.25 -12.33 6.49
CA VAL A 44 -15.88 -11.31 7.47
C VAL A 44 -16.92 -10.22 7.46
N ALA A 45 -17.39 -9.85 8.66
CA ALA A 45 -18.18 -8.64 8.88
C ALA A 45 -17.30 -7.61 9.60
N PRO A 46 -16.65 -6.68 8.86
CA PRO A 46 -15.77 -5.69 9.46
C PRO A 46 -16.60 -4.66 10.22
N ILE A 47 -16.26 -4.41 11.48
CA ILE A 47 -16.97 -3.43 12.31
C ILE A 47 -16.31 -2.04 12.28
N ASN A 48 -15.06 -1.98 11.85
CA ASN A 48 -14.33 -0.74 11.61
C ASN A 48 -13.19 -0.99 10.64
N PHE A 49 -12.69 0.09 10.08
CA PHE A 49 -11.48 0.11 9.27
C PHE A 49 -10.52 1.16 9.83
N LEU A 50 -9.29 0.74 10.07
CA LEU A 50 -8.21 1.64 10.45
C LEU A 50 -7.07 1.49 9.44
N PRO A 51 -6.51 2.59 8.93
CA PRO A 51 -5.34 2.51 8.06
C PRO A 51 -4.19 1.84 8.82
N GLY A 52 -3.67 0.74 8.27
CA GLY A 52 -2.59 -0.03 8.88
C GLY A 52 -1.22 0.64 8.74
N SER A 53 -1.10 1.55 7.78
CA SER A 53 0.15 2.24 7.48
C SER A 53 -0.10 3.58 6.84
N VAL A 54 0.78 4.51 7.14
CA VAL A 54 0.80 5.87 6.60
C VAL A 54 2.24 6.24 6.25
N ILE A 55 2.41 7.09 5.25
CA ILE A 55 3.68 7.76 4.98
C ILE A 55 3.69 9.03 5.83
N THR A 56 4.75 9.22 6.60
CA THR A 56 5.00 10.46 7.34
C THR A 56 6.19 11.17 6.71
N TYR A 57 6.16 12.48 6.65
CA TYR A 57 7.26 13.31 6.16
C TYR A 57 7.51 14.49 7.10
N ASP A 58 8.72 15.02 7.07
CA ASP A 58 9.06 16.26 7.75
C ASP A 58 8.93 17.44 6.77
N LYS A 59 7.91 18.27 6.98
CA LYS A 59 7.65 19.43 6.12
C LYS A 59 8.84 20.38 6.07
N SER A 60 9.56 20.56 7.17
CA SER A 60 10.71 21.47 7.21
C SER A 60 11.88 20.96 6.34
N MET A 61 12.04 19.64 6.22
CA MET A 61 13.04 19.04 5.32
C MET A 61 12.63 19.22 3.86
N ILE A 62 11.35 19.02 3.53
CA ILE A 62 10.79 19.25 2.19
C ILE A 62 11.00 20.72 1.79
N ASP A 63 10.59 21.66 2.63
CA ASP A 63 10.74 23.11 2.39
C ASP A 63 12.21 23.50 2.24
N ALA A 64 13.12 22.96 3.06
CA ALA A 64 14.55 23.25 3.00
C ALA A 64 15.22 22.69 1.73
N ALA A 65 14.70 21.58 1.20
CA ALA A 65 15.16 21.01 -0.06
C ALA A 65 14.57 21.72 -1.29
N GLY A 66 13.60 22.63 -1.10
CA GLY A 66 12.93 23.33 -2.18
C GLY A 66 11.94 22.47 -2.97
N LEU A 67 11.47 21.38 -2.36
CA LEU A 67 10.54 20.44 -2.95
C LEU A 67 9.08 20.86 -2.69
N ASP A 68 8.17 20.42 -3.54
CA ASP A 68 6.75 20.65 -3.37
C ASP A 68 6.20 19.93 -2.15
N ASP A 69 5.21 20.54 -1.46
CA ASP A 69 4.58 19.90 -0.30
C ASP A 69 3.70 18.72 -0.75
N PRO A 70 3.96 17.49 -0.28
CA PRO A 70 3.13 16.32 -0.61
C PRO A 70 1.65 16.52 -0.31
N TYR A 71 1.30 17.27 0.74
CA TYR A 71 -0.08 17.55 1.07
C TYR A 71 -0.74 18.47 0.03
N GLU A 72 -0.04 19.48 -0.47
CA GLU A 72 -0.56 20.36 -1.52
C GLU A 72 -0.73 19.61 -2.83
N LEU A 73 0.24 18.78 -3.21
CA LEU A 73 0.13 17.88 -4.37
C LEU A 73 -1.10 16.95 -4.25
N TYR A 74 -1.33 16.39 -3.06
CA TYR A 74 -2.51 15.55 -2.81
C TYR A 74 -3.82 16.34 -2.98
N GLN A 75 -3.92 17.56 -2.43
CA GLN A 75 -5.10 18.40 -2.55
C GLN A 75 -5.42 18.77 -4.01
N ASN A 76 -4.38 18.91 -4.83
CA ASN A 76 -4.48 19.21 -6.26
C ASN A 76 -4.74 17.97 -7.14
N GLY A 77 -4.71 16.75 -6.57
CA GLY A 77 -4.84 15.51 -7.31
C GLY A 77 -3.57 15.13 -8.11
N GLU A 78 -2.42 15.69 -7.74
CA GLU A 78 -1.12 15.50 -8.39
C GLU A 78 -0.22 14.53 -7.61
N TRP A 79 -0.65 14.08 -6.42
CA TRP A 79 0.10 13.12 -5.61
C TRP A 79 -0.18 11.70 -6.04
N ASP A 80 0.76 11.10 -6.77
CA ASP A 80 0.75 9.70 -7.18
C ASP A 80 2.12 9.04 -6.94
N TRP A 81 2.27 7.78 -7.34
CA TRP A 81 3.54 7.06 -7.17
C TRP A 81 4.70 7.64 -7.99
N ASN A 82 4.43 8.34 -9.10
CA ASN A 82 5.47 8.99 -9.87
C ASN A 82 5.93 10.26 -9.15
N ALA A 83 5.00 11.11 -8.71
CA ALA A 83 5.32 12.31 -7.95
C ALA A 83 6.13 11.97 -6.67
N TRP A 84 5.74 10.90 -5.97
CA TRP A 84 6.49 10.41 -4.82
C TRP A 84 7.90 9.94 -5.18
N TYR A 85 8.05 9.17 -6.27
CA TYR A 85 9.35 8.69 -6.74
C TYR A 85 10.25 9.86 -7.17
N ASP A 86 9.73 10.77 -7.97
CA ASP A 86 10.47 11.93 -8.49
C ASP A 86 10.95 12.82 -7.35
N MET A 87 10.09 13.08 -6.35
CA MET A 87 10.46 13.82 -5.14
C MET A 87 11.61 13.16 -4.37
N MET A 88 11.56 11.84 -4.18
CA MET A 88 12.66 11.12 -3.53
C MET A 88 13.96 11.21 -4.33
N SER A 89 13.87 11.05 -5.66
CA SER A 89 15.02 11.14 -6.55
C SER A 89 15.67 12.51 -6.44
N GLU A 90 14.88 13.58 -6.55
CA GLU A 90 15.36 14.96 -6.44
C GLU A 90 15.99 15.24 -5.07
N TYR A 91 15.38 14.74 -3.98
CA TYR A 91 15.93 14.88 -2.65
C TYR A 91 17.31 14.20 -2.50
N VAL A 92 17.44 12.97 -3.00
CA VAL A 92 18.68 12.19 -2.91
C VAL A 92 19.77 12.78 -3.82
N GLU A 93 19.41 13.14 -5.04
CA GLU A 93 20.34 13.73 -6.02
C GLU A 93 20.83 15.14 -5.61
N GLY A 94 20.03 15.86 -4.84
CA GLY A 94 20.38 17.16 -4.28
C GLY A 94 21.36 17.13 -3.11
N ALA A 95 21.83 15.94 -2.69
CA ALA A 95 22.81 15.79 -1.61
C ALA A 95 24.16 16.41 -1.99
N ALA A 96 24.82 17.08 -1.03
CA ALA A 96 26.20 17.52 -1.19
C ALA A 96 27.17 16.32 -1.29
N ALA A 97 28.37 16.52 -1.81
CA ALA A 97 29.31 15.42 -2.07
C ALA A 97 29.75 14.65 -0.80
N ASP A 98 29.59 15.23 0.36
CA ASP A 98 29.91 14.67 1.69
C ASP A 98 28.66 14.35 2.52
N GLU A 99 27.49 14.42 1.92
CA GLU A 99 26.18 14.15 2.53
C GLU A 99 25.55 12.89 1.94
N GLU A 100 24.97 12.06 2.78
CA GLU A 100 24.11 10.95 2.36
C GLU A 100 22.65 11.31 2.67
N ARG A 101 21.80 11.20 1.66
CA ARG A 101 20.34 11.38 1.81
C ARG A 101 19.60 10.15 1.35
N TYR A 102 18.52 9.86 2.04
CA TYR A 102 17.62 8.76 1.74
C TYR A 102 16.20 9.28 1.61
N GLY A 103 15.50 8.87 0.55
CA GLY A 103 14.14 9.31 0.26
C GLY A 103 13.10 8.62 1.13
N ILE A 104 13.36 7.39 1.58
CA ILE A 104 12.40 6.64 2.40
C ILE A 104 13.09 5.66 3.34
N ASN A 105 12.41 5.41 4.46
CA ASN A 105 12.70 4.31 5.38
C ASN A 105 11.40 3.62 5.78
N GLY A 106 11.49 2.34 6.14
CA GLY A 106 10.37 1.57 6.65
C GLY A 106 9.89 0.46 5.72
N TRP A 107 8.73 -0.08 6.04
CA TRP A 107 8.19 -1.24 5.35
C TRP A 107 7.21 -0.82 4.23
N PHE A 108 7.70 -0.15 3.21
CA PHE A 108 6.90 0.47 2.15
C PHE A 108 6.64 -0.45 0.94
N ALA A 109 7.53 -1.39 0.64
CA ALA A 109 7.44 -2.22 -0.57
C ALA A 109 6.09 -2.96 -0.73
N PRO A 110 5.50 -3.59 0.31
CA PRO A 110 4.20 -4.23 0.19
C PRO A 110 3.08 -3.28 -0.20
N PHE A 111 3.16 -1.99 0.21
CA PHE A 111 2.12 -1.01 -0.08
C PHE A 111 2.11 -0.56 -1.53
N ILE A 112 3.26 -0.54 -2.19
CA ILE A 112 3.34 -0.28 -3.63
C ILE A 112 2.58 -1.36 -4.40
N PHE A 113 2.74 -2.64 -4.04
CA PHE A 113 1.96 -3.72 -4.65
C PHE A 113 0.48 -3.64 -4.29
N GLN A 114 0.14 -3.38 -3.03
CA GLN A 114 -1.25 -3.28 -2.58
C GLN A 114 -2.00 -2.13 -3.23
N SER A 115 -1.31 -1.02 -3.54
CA SER A 115 -1.90 0.15 -4.20
C SER A 115 -2.34 -0.11 -5.65
N THR A 116 -1.89 -1.21 -6.26
CA THR A 116 -2.40 -1.64 -7.58
C THR A 116 -3.87 -2.07 -7.51
N GLY A 117 -4.43 -2.30 -6.32
CA GLY A 117 -5.78 -2.84 -6.13
C GLY A 117 -5.91 -4.31 -6.50
N LYS A 118 -4.81 -4.97 -6.82
CA LYS A 118 -4.78 -6.38 -7.25
C LYS A 118 -4.10 -7.25 -6.20
N THR A 119 -4.43 -8.54 -6.22
CA THR A 119 -3.74 -9.56 -5.43
C THR A 119 -2.76 -10.34 -6.31
N LEU A 120 -1.72 -10.92 -5.70
CA LEU A 120 -0.75 -11.77 -6.42
C LEU A 120 -1.40 -12.97 -7.10
N ILE A 121 -2.48 -13.46 -6.51
CA ILE A 121 -3.27 -14.57 -7.03
C ILE A 121 -4.74 -14.18 -6.94
N THR A 122 -5.46 -14.31 -8.04
CA THR A 122 -6.90 -14.10 -8.12
C THR A 122 -7.59 -15.41 -8.45
N TYR A 123 -8.75 -15.66 -7.84
CA TYR A 123 -9.61 -16.75 -8.25
C TYR A 123 -10.49 -16.32 -9.43
N ASP A 124 -10.39 -17.02 -10.55
CA ASP A 124 -11.24 -16.85 -11.73
C ASP A 124 -12.43 -17.79 -11.60
N ALA A 125 -13.59 -17.23 -11.22
CA ALA A 125 -14.80 -18.02 -10.98
C ALA A 125 -15.39 -18.63 -12.28
N ASP A 126 -15.12 -18.02 -13.43
CA ASP A 126 -15.62 -18.53 -14.73
C ASP A 126 -14.87 -19.78 -15.18
N LYS A 127 -13.61 -19.89 -14.77
CA LYS A 127 -12.73 -21.01 -15.11
C LYS A 127 -12.53 -22.01 -13.98
N ASP A 128 -12.99 -21.67 -12.76
CA ASP A 128 -12.76 -22.45 -11.53
C ASP A 128 -11.25 -22.69 -11.27
N GLU A 129 -10.44 -21.65 -11.49
CA GLU A 129 -8.99 -21.75 -11.31
C GLU A 129 -8.38 -20.53 -10.60
N TYR A 130 -7.22 -20.72 -10.00
CA TYR A 130 -6.41 -19.61 -9.47
C TYR A 130 -5.43 -19.12 -10.52
N VAL A 131 -5.46 -17.80 -10.79
CA VAL A 131 -4.61 -17.14 -11.79
C VAL A 131 -3.55 -16.32 -11.07
N SER A 132 -2.31 -16.47 -11.52
CA SER A 132 -1.18 -15.64 -11.04
C SER A 132 -1.16 -14.30 -11.75
N ASN A 133 -1.09 -13.20 -11.00
CA ASN A 133 -0.99 -11.84 -11.52
C ASN A 133 0.47 -11.31 -11.56
N LEU A 134 1.46 -12.16 -11.35
CA LEU A 134 2.88 -11.73 -11.32
C LEU A 134 3.34 -11.06 -12.63
N ASN A 135 2.72 -11.40 -13.76
CA ASN A 135 3.02 -10.80 -15.06
C ASN A 135 2.03 -9.69 -15.45
N ASP A 136 1.14 -9.28 -14.54
CA ASP A 136 0.26 -8.14 -14.76
C ASP A 136 1.09 -6.86 -14.86
N ALA A 137 0.69 -5.96 -15.77
CA ALA A 137 1.45 -4.74 -16.07
C ALA A 137 1.65 -3.85 -14.82
N ASP A 138 0.66 -3.77 -13.93
CA ASP A 138 0.77 -2.97 -12.72
C ASP A 138 1.73 -3.60 -11.69
N PHE A 139 1.76 -4.95 -11.61
CA PHE A 139 2.74 -5.65 -10.78
C PHE A 139 4.16 -5.50 -11.31
N VAL A 140 4.34 -5.58 -12.62
CA VAL A 140 5.64 -5.36 -13.27
C VAL A 140 6.11 -3.93 -12.99
N ARG A 141 5.24 -2.94 -13.21
CA ARG A 141 5.56 -1.53 -12.93
C ARG A 141 5.91 -1.28 -11.45
N ALA A 142 5.18 -1.89 -10.52
CA ALA A 142 5.48 -1.82 -9.09
C ALA A 142 6.86 -2.44 -8.76
N SER A 143 7.19 -3.56 -9.41
CA SER A 143 8.49 -4.23 -9.25
C SER A 143 9.64 -3.39 -9.81
N ASP A 144 9.45 -2.78 -10.98
CA ASP A 144 10.45 -1.92 -11.62
C ASP A 144 10.72 -0.69 -10.74
N MET A 145 9.69 -0.06 -10.20
CA MET A 145 9.84 1.07 -9.26
C MET A 145 10.63 0.68 -8.02
N LEU A 146 10.34 -0.47 -7.41
CA LEU A 146 11.08 -0.96 -6.24
C LEU A 146 12.54 -1.27 -6.57
N TYR A 147 12.79 -1.84 -7.76
CA TYR A 147 14.14 -2.08 -8.24
C TYR A 147 14.92 -0.78 -8.41
N ASP A 148 14.31 0.25 -9.01
CA ASP A 148 14.94 1.55 -9.23
C ASP A 148 15.20 2.29 -7.92
N ILE A 149 14.28 2.25 -6.96
CA ILE A 149 14.49 2.77 -5.59
C ILE A 149 15.73 2.13 -4.95
N ALA A 150 15.85 0.81 -5.05
CA ALA A 150 16.97 0.07 -4.48
C ALA A 150 18.29 0.36 -5.22
N LYS A 151 18.27 0.34 -6.54
CA LYS A 151 19.42 0.58 -7.41
C LYS A 151 20.00 1.98 -7.25
N ASN A 152 19.13 2.98 -7.06
CA ASN A 152 19.52 4.38 -6.92
C ASN A 152 19.79 4.78 -5.46
N GLY A 153 19.78 3.82 -4.52
CA GLY A 153 20.10 4.07 -3.11
C GLY A 153 19.11 4.98 -2.39
N MET A 154 17.88 5.06 -2.88
CA MET A 154 16.87 5.99 -2.34
C MET A 154 16.30 5.56 -0.99
N TYR A 155 16.50 4.33 -0.54
CA TYR A 155 15.98 3.87 0.74
C TYR A 155 17.10 3.61 1.75
N TYR A 156 16.82 3.92 3.01
CA TYR A 156 17.71 3.55 4.11
C TYR A 156 17.44 2.09 4.51
N PRO A 157 18.45 1.19 4.46
CA PRO A 157 18.22 -0.25 4.58
C PRO A 157 17.88 -0.73 5.99
N ASP A 158 18.34 0.00 7.02
CA ASP A 158 18.16 -0.41 8.40
C ASP A 158 16.87 0.17 8.98
N TRP A 159 16.22 -0.60 9.86
CA TRP A 159 15.07 -0.09 10.59
C TRP A 159 15.49 0.96 11.62
N VAL A 160 14.95 2.16 11.52
CA VAL A 160 15.31 3.30 12.41
C VAL A 160 14.35 3.49 13.60
N GLY A 161 13.39 2.60 13.78
CA GLY A 161 12.46 2.65 14.91
C GLY A 161 11.08 3.24 14.56
N GLN A 162 10.50 4.02 15.47
CA GLN A 162 9.19 4.64 15.24
C GLN A 162 9.29 5.81 14.25
N ALA A 163 8.14 6.18 13.65
CA ALA A 163 8.08 7.18 12.59
C ALA A 163 8.84 8.49 12.88
N GLY A 164 8.86 8.99 14.09
CA GLY A 164 9.60 10.22 14.44
C GLY A 164 11.12 10.05 14.60
N ASP A 165 11.64 8.84 14.64
CA ASP A 165 13.07 8.61 14.86
C ASP A 165 13.90 8.72 13.57
N ALA A 166 13.27 8.49 12.42
CA ALA A 166 13.89 8.62 11.11
C ALA A 166 14.39 10.06 10.83
N PHE A 167 13.73 11.07 11.40
CA PHE A 167 14.05 12.48 11.20
C PHE A 167 15.06 13.04 12.22
N LYS A 168 15.59 12.21 13.11
CA LYS A 168 16.54 12.62 14.15
C LYS A 168 18.00 12.24 13.85
N LYS A 169 18.19 11.52 12.77
CA LYS A 169 19.51 11.07 12.30
C LYS A 169 19.94 11.84 11.09
#